data_7d3f1a66e546ce19e7e381c7537c50d2
#
_entry.id   7d3f1a66e546ce19e7e381c7537c50d2
#
_cell.length_a   1.000
_cell.length_b   1.000
_cell.length_c   1.000
_cell.angle_alpha   90.00
_cell.angle_beta   90.00
_cell.angle_gamma   90.00
#
_symmetry.space_group_name_H-M   'P 1'
#
loop_
_entity.id
_entity.type
_entity.pdbx_description
1 polymer ?
#
loop_
_entity_poly.entity_id
_entity_poly.type
_entity_poly.pdbx_seq_one_letter_code
_entity_poly.pdbx_strand_id
1 'polypeptide(L)'
;MKIEYFKEYSHCLNRDMEFKVYGHGGKPILVFPAQNGRFYDFENFNMVYSIEHLINSGKVQLFCCDSIDKESWSDIFGDKRHRIYMHEQWYYYIVDELVPRIFEINKNSNGYYANGILTTGCSMGATHAVNFMFRRPDIFDGCIGLSGYYDSDFVFYDYCDDLVYKNAPIKYIEGMPYDHEFVDKYRKNKIVICCGQGAWEDEMIYSTNKLKKN
;
A
#
# COMPACT_ATOMS: atom_id res chain seq x y z
N MET A 1 22.16 10.49 -0.61
CA MET A 1 21.07 9.56 -0.99
C MET A 1 20.85 9.63 -2.49
N LYS A 2 20.79 8.48 -3.20
CA LYS A 2 20.43 8.43 -4.62
C LYS A 2 18.92 8.66 -4.74
N ILE A 3 18.48 9.49 -5.68
CA ILE A 3 17.07 9.77 -5.96
C ILE A 3 16.86 9.66 -7.46
N GLU A 4 15.84 8.90 -7.86
CA GLU A 4 15.45 8.71 -9.26
C GLU A 4 13.95 8.94 -9.42
N TYR A 5 13.57 9.56 -10.53
CA TYR A 5 12.17 9.80 -10.89
C TYR A 5 11.84 9.05 -12.16
N PHE A 6 10.66 8.45 -12.17
CA PHE A 6 10.13 7.69 -13.31
C PHE A 6 8.72 8.18 -13.66
N LYS A 7 8.46 8.21 -14.95
CA LYS A 7 7.15 8.45 -15.53
C LYS A 7 6.97 7.42 -16.64
N GLU A 8 6.11 6.46 -16.41
CA GLU A 8 5.93 5.30 -17.28
C GLU A 8 4.44 5.12 -17.60
N TYR A 9 4.14 4.70 -18.85
CA TYR A 9 2.76 4.50 -19.27
C TYR A 9 2.19 3.24 -18.65
N SER A 10 1.00 3.36 -18.02
CA SER A 10 0.24 2.24 -17.49
C SER A 10 -0.84 1.82 -18.49
N HIS A 11 -0.80 0.55 -18.88
CA HIS A 11 -1.86 -0.05 -19.70
C HIS A 11 -3.14 -0.29 -18.89
N CYS A 12 -3.02 -0.63 -17.61
CA CYS A 12 -4.16 -0.83 -16.71
C CYS A 12 -4.98 0.45 -16.53
N LEU A 13 -4.30 1.61 -16.46
CA LEU A 13 -4.94 2.91 -16.23
C LEU A 13 -5.05 3.77 -17.49
N ASN A 14 -4.46 3.33 -18.63
CA ASN A 14 -4.44 4.04 -19.91
C ASN A 14 -3.92 5.50 -19.76
N ARG A 15 -2.86 5.67 -18.96
CA ARG A 15 -2.22 6.97 -18.70
C ARG A 15 -0.81 6.80 -18.19
N ASP A 16 -0.04 7.89 -18.21
CA ASP A 16 1.25 7.92 -17.53
C ASP A 16 1.06 7.90 -16.01
N MET A 17 1.81 7.05 -15.34
CA MET A 17 1.93 6.98 -13.88
C MET A 17 3.33 7.34 -13.44
N GLU A 18 3.45 7.96 -12.29
CA GLU A 18 4.70 8.49 -11.78
C GLU A 18 5.10 7.79 -10.49
N PHE A 19 6.40 7.58 -10.31
CA PHE A 19 6.94 7.11 -9.04
C PHE A 19 8.37 7.63 -8.82
N LYS A 20 8.79 7.65 -7.57
CA LYS A 20 10.11 8.13 -7.17
C LYS A 20 10.82 7.07 -6.34
N VAL A 21 12.11 6.90 -6.59
CA VAL A 21 12.93 5.88 -5.91
C VAL A 21 14.00 6.58 -5.09
N TYR A 22 14.13 6.17 -3.82
CA TYR A 22 15.13 6.68 -2.90
C TYR A 22 16.03 5.53 -2.44
N GLY A 23 17.34 5.71 -2.59
CA GLY A 23 18.33 4.71 -2.22
C GLY A 23 18.95 3.98 -3.40
N HIS A 24 19.85 3.06 -3.08
CA HIS A 24 20.69 2.37 -4.04
C HIS A 24 20.76 0.86 -3.76
N GLY A 25 19.78 0.30 -3.06
CA GLY A 25 19.71 -1.13 -2.75
C GLY A 25 19.07 -1.42 -1.40
N GLY A 26 19.12 -2.68 -1.00
CA GLY A 26 18.52 -3.19 0.22
C GLY A 26 17.10 -3.73 0.02
N LYS A 27 16.33 -3.82 1.11
CA LYS A 27 14.94 -4.26 1.08
C LYS A 27 14.08 -3.28 0.31
N PRO A 28 13.36 -3.70 -0.75
CA PRO A 28 12.42 -2.81 -1.44
C PRO A 28 11.20 -2.54 -0.57
N ILE A 29 10.82 -1.28 -0.48
CA ILE A 29 9.64 -0.81 0.26
C ILE A 29 8.75 -0.03 -0.70
N LEU A 30 7.54 -0.52 -0.96
CA LEU A 30 6.52 0.21 -1.71
C LEU A 30 5.78 1.15 -0.76
N VAL A 31 5.81 2.43 -1.06
CA VAL A 31 5.20 3.49 -0.25
C VAL A 31 3.96 4.02 -0.95
N PHE A 32 2.81 3.88 -0.31
CA PHE A 32 1.55 4.46 -0.75
C PHE A 32 1.37 5.86 -0.16
N PRO A 33 0.98 6.86 -0.96
CA PRO A 33 0.75 8.21 -0.46
C PRO A 33 -0.50 8.29 0.44
N ALA A 34 -0.63 9.36 1.20
CA ALA A 34 -1.85 9.68 1.92
C ALA A 34 -2.99 10.01 0.95
N GLN A 35 -4.19 10.25 1.46
CA GLN A 35 -5.38 10.53 0.64
C GLN A 35 -5.13 11.64 -0.39
N ASN A 36 -5.44 11.35 -1.65
CA ASN A 36 -5.22 12.25 -2.80
C ASN A 36 -3.76 12.66 -3.02
N GLY A 37 -2.84 11.97 -2.37
CA GLY A 37 -1.42 12.26 -2.41
C GLY A 37 -0.74 11.79 -3.69
N ARG A 38 0.53 12.20 -3.80
CA ARG A 38 1.40 11.94 -4.93
C ARG A 38 2.66 11.23 -4.47
N PHE A 39 3.41 10.71 -5.42
CA PHE A 39 4.69 10.00 -5.22
C PHE A 39 5.73 10.76 -4.38
N TYR A 40 5.55 12.06 -4.13
CA TYR A 40 6.47 12.89 -3.35
C TYR A 40 5.96 13.22 -1.93
N ASP A 41 4.76 12.76 -1.55
CA ASP A 41 4.17 13.10 -0.24
C ASP A 41 5.00 12.58 0.93
N PHE A 42 5.53 11.36 0.82
CA PHE A 42 6.35 10.76 1.87
C PHE A 42 7.62 11.58 2.13
N GLU A 43 8.20 12.19 1.09
CA GLU A 43 9.30 13.14 1.19
C GLU A 43 8.83 14.46 1.84
N ASN A 44 7.69 15.01 1.41
CA ASN A 44 7.14 16.27 1.94
C ASN A 44 6.80 16.17 3.44
N PHE A 45 6.41 14.99 3.92
CA PHE A 45 6.18 14.71 5.34
C PHE A 45 7.46 14.38 6.13
N ASN A 46 8.64 14.59 5.55
CA ASN A 46 9.94 14.27 6.14
C ASN A 46 10.16 12.79 6.46
N MET A 47 9.32 11.89 6.00
CA MET A 47 9.44 10.47 6.29
C MET A 47 10.66 9.83 5.63
N VAL A 48 11.03 10.27 4.42
CA VAL A 48 12.26 9.84 3.75
C VAL A 48 13.49 10.21 4.58
N TYR A 49 13.52 11.45 5.10
CA TYR A 49 14.65 11.94 5.91
C TYR A 49 14.71 11.26 7.29
N SER A 50 13.57 10.91 7.87
CA SER A 50 13.53 10.20 9.17
C SER A 50 14.23 8.84 9.13
N ILE A 51 14.28 8.20 7.95
CA ILE A 51 14.94 6.90 7.75
C ILE A 51 16.16 7.00 6.81
N GLU A 52 16.66 8.21 6.57
CA GLU A 52 17.78 8.46 5.65
C GLU A 52 19.00 7.60 5.96
N HIS A 53 19.29 7.35 7.23
CA HIS A 53 20.39 6.51 7.66
C HIS A 53 20.27 5.05 7.16
N LEU A 54 19.05 4.52 7.07
CA LEU A 54 18.79 3.18 6.51
C LEU A 54 18.92 3.17 4.98
N ILE A 55 18.45 4.24 4.32
CA ILE A 55 18.54 4.40 2.87
C ILE A 55 20.00 4.56 2.45
N ASN A 56 20.76 5.44 3.10
CA ASN A 56 22.15 5.71 2.78
C ASN A 56 23.08 4.51 3.08
N SER A 57 22.72 3.69 4.07
CA SER A 57 23.44 2.44 4.35
C SER A 57 23.07 1.27 3.42
N GLY A 58 22.18 1.47 2.45
CA GLY A 58 21.74 0.41 1.52
C GLY A 58 20.93 -0.70 2.19
N LYS A 59 20.31 -0.44 3.34
CA LYS A 59 19.45 -1.42 4.02
C LYS A 59 18.05 -1.46 3.43
N VAL A 60 17.56 -0.32 2.94
CA VAL A 60 16.25 -0.17 2.33
C VAL A 60 16.30 0.69 1.08
N GLN A 61 15.41 0.42 0.13
CA GLN A 61 15.16 1.21 -1.07
C GLN A 61 13.68 1.51 -1.15
N LEU A 62 13.31 2.80 -1.14
CA LEU A 62 11.91 3.21 -1.18
C LEU A 62 11.44 3.41 -2.62
N PHE A 63 10.22 2.99 -2.90
CA PHE A 63 9.49 3.17 -4.15
C PHE A 63 8.18 3.87 -3.84
N CYS A 64 8.13 5.18 -3.98
CA CYS A 64 6.96 6.00 -3.66
C CYS A 64 6.11 6.17 -4.92
N CYS A 65 4.94 5.54 -4.95
CA CYS A 65 4.03 5.56 -6.11
C CYS A 65 2.97 6.67 -6.03
N ASP A 66 2.38 6.97 -7.17
CA ASP A 66 1.18 7.80 -7.25
C ASP A 66 -0.08 7.02 -6.87
N SER A 67 -1.11 7.74 -6.43
CA SER A 67 -2.47 7.21 -6.26
C SER A 67 -3.44 7.77 -7.29
N ILE A 68 -4.60 7.12 -7.37
CA ILE A 68 -5.77 7.60 -8.12
C ILE A 68 -6.97 7.83 -7.19
N ASP A 69 -6.74 8.12 -5.93
CA ASP A 69 -7.80 8.26 -4.92
C ASP A 69 -8.89 9.24 -5.34
N LYS A 70 -8.54 10.29 -6.07
CA LYS A 70 -9.52 11.29 -6.58
C LYS A 70 -10.58 10.71 -7.50
N GLU A 71 -10.31 9.56 -8.13
CA GLU A 71 -11.22 8.86 -9.04
C GLU A 71 -11.78 7.58 -8.41
N SER A 72 -11.36 7.26 -7.20
CA SER A 72 -11.69 6.02 -6.51
C SER A 72 -12.16 6.28 -5.08
N TRP A 73 -11.32 6.05 -4.09
CA TRP A 73 -11.69 6.13 -2.67
C TRP A 73 -12.18 7.51 -2.23
N SER A 74 -11.62 8.59 -2.77
CA SER A 74 -11.95 9.96 -2.37
C SER A 74 -13.10 10.60 -3.14
N ASP A 75 -13.56 10.00 -4.22
CA ASP A 75 -14.71 10.50 -4.99
C ASP A 75 -16.04 10.10 -4.33
N ILE A 76 -16.28 10.62 -3.13
CA ILE A 76 -17.44 10.20 -2.30
C ILE A 76 -18.81 10.46 -2.95
N PHE A 77 -18.87 11.32 -3.97
CA PHE A 77 -20.09 11.63 -4.74
C PHE A 77 -20.21 10.84 -6.04
N GLY A 78 -19.16 10.14 -6.45
CA GLY A 78 -19.14 9.34 -7.65
C GLY A 78 -19.91 8.03 -7.51
N ASP A 79 -20.19 7.38 -8.64
CA ASP A 79 -20.81 6.06 -8.68
C ASP A 79 -19.94 5.03 -7.96
N LYS A 80 -20.49 4.37 -6.94
CA LYS A 80 -19.75 3.47 -6.04
C LYS A 80 -19.10 2.30 -6.78
N ARG A 81 -19.79 1.74 -7.78
CA ARG A 81 -19.25 0.63 -8.60
C ARG A 81 -18.12 1.11 -9.49
N HIS A 82 -18.24 2.29 -10.11
CA HIS A 82 -17.17 2.87 -10.91
C HIS A 82 -15.94 3.16 -10.07
N ARG A 83 -16.10 3.75 -8.90
CA ARG A 83 -15.01 4.09 -7.98
C ARG A 83 -14.18 2.87 -7.58
N ILE A 84 -14.86 1.77 -7.17
CA ILE A 84 -14.14 0.56 -6.77
C ILE A 84 -13.55 -0.17 -7.98
N TYR A 85 -14.17 -0.08 -9.15
CA TYR A 85 -13.59 -0.56 -10.40
C TYR A 85 -12.29 0.17 -10.74
N MET A 86 -12.26 1.50 -10.64
CA MET A 86 -11.03 2.28 -10.85
C MET A 86 -9.94 1.92 -9.85
N HIS A 87 -10.30 1.73 -8.58
CA HIS A 87 -9.34 1.23 -7.58
C HIS A 87 -8.77 -0.14 -7.97
N GLU A 88 -9.60 -1.04 -8.52
CA GLU A 88 -9.12 -2.36 -8.95
C GLU A 88 -8.21 -2.24 -10.20
N GLN A 89 -8.44 -1.28 -11.10
CA GLN A 89 -7.50 -0.99 -12.20
C GLN A 89 -6.15 -0.49 -11.65
N TRP A 90 -6.15 0.35 -10.62
CA TRP A 90 -4.94 0.78 -9.93
C TRP A 90 -4.26 -0.37 -9.19
N TYR A 91 -5.03 -1.29 -8.62
CA TYR A 91 -4.46 -2.50 -8.03
C TYR A 91 -3.71 -3.32 -9.08
N TYR A 92 -4.26 -3.52 -10.28
CA TYR A 92 -3.56 -4.21 -11.37
C TYR A 92 -2.33 -3.43 -11.84
N TYR A 93 -2.40 -2.11 -11.96
CA TYR A 93 -1.21 -1.30 -12.22
C TYR A 93 -0.09 -1.57 -11.19
N ILE A 94 -0.41 -1.55 -9.91
CA ILE A 94 0.59 -1.81 -8.86
C ILE A 94 1.16 -3.23 -8.97
N VAL A 95 0.30 -4.24 -9.10
CA VAL A 95 0.71 -5.65 -9.02
C VAL A 95 1.37 -6.13 -10.33
N ASP A 96 0.81 -5.77 -11.47
CA ASP A 96 1.20 -6.35 -12.76
C ASP A 96 2.21 -5.48 -13.52
N GLU A 97 2.32 -4.18 -13.21
CA GLU A 97 3.23 -3.26 -13.89
C GLU A 97 4.31 -2.73 -12.93
N LEU A 98 3.94 -2.11 -11.81
CA LEU A 98 4.90 -1.48 -10.92
C LEU A 98 5.73 -2.49 -10.11
N VAL A 99 5.14 -3.56 -9.58
CA VAL A 99 5.86 -4.60 -8.81
C VAL A 99 6.98 -5.24 -9.62
N PRO A 100 6.77 -5.71 -10.86
CA PRO A 100 7.87 -6.20 -11.70
C PRO A 100 8.98 -5.15 -11.89
N ARG A 101 8.59 -3.89 -12.06
CA ARG A 101 9.53 -2.77 -12.22
C ARG A 101 10.33 -2.52 -10.95
N ILE A 102 9.70 -2.61 -9.77
CA ILE A 102 10.39 -2.53 -8.47
C ILE A 102 11.45 -3.63 -8.37
N PHE A 103 11.09 -4.87 -8.67
CA PHE A 103 12.04 -5.98 -8.61
C PHE A 103 13.20 -5.82 -9.57
N GLU A 104 12.95 -5.32 -10.79
CA GLU A 104 13.99 -5.05 -11.78
C GLU A 104 14.98 -3.97 -11.28
N ILE A 105 14.48 -2.80 -10.86
CA ILE A 105 15.31 -1.70 -10.35
C ILE A 105 16.09 -2.14 -9.11
N ASN A 106 15.43 -2.84 -8.17
CA ASN A 106 16.06 -3.30 -6.94
C ASN A 106 17.13 -4.37 -7.22
N LYS A 107 16.86 -5.32 -8.13
CA LYS A 107 17.85 -6.31 -8.58
C LYS A 107 19.08 -5.65 -9.19
N ASN A 108 18.88 -4.65 -10.07
CA ASN A 108 20.00 -3.93 -10.70
C ASN A 108 20.86 -3.21 -9.66
N SER A 109 20.28 -2.79 -8.56
CA SER A 109 20.99 -2.17 -7.44
C SER A 109 21.69 -3.19 -6.54
N ASN A 110 21.05 -4.31 -6.24
CA ASN A 110 21.51 -5.32 -5.28
C ASN A 110 22.40 -6.41 -5.93
N GLY A 111 22.27 -6.67 -7.23
CA GLY A 111 22.85 -7.82 -7.90
C GLY A 111 22.10 -9.14 -7.68
N TYR A 112 21.01 -9.15 -6.91
CA TYR A 112 20.15 -10.31 -6.66
C TYR A 112 18.68 -9.90 -6.56
N TYR A 113 17.77 -10.85 -6.72
CA TYR A 113 16.33 -10.62 -6.53
C TYR A 113 15.96 -10.58 -5.05
N ALA A 114 15.18 -9.59 -4.63
CA ALA A 114 14.57 -9.58 -3.31
C ALA A 114 13.50 -10.70 -3.20
N ASN A 115 13.35 -11.25 -2.00
CA ASN A 115 12.36 -12.32 -1.74
C ASN A 115 10.92 -11.79 -1.65
N GLY A 116 10.72 -10.49 -1.47
CA GLY A 116 9.42 -9.83 -1.37
C GLY A 116 9.58 -8.33 -1.16
N ILE A 117 8.47 -7.62 -1.14
CA ILE A 117 8.38 -6.17 -0.97
C ILE A 117 7.66 -5.90 0.35
N LEU A 118 8.19 -4.97 1.17
CA LEU A 118 7.45 -4.43 2.30
C LEU A 118 6.57 -3.26 1.82
N THR A 119 5.31 -3.20 2.27
CA THR A 119 4.43 -2.07 1.98
C THR A 119 4.34 -1.11 3.15
N THR A 120 4.18 0.18 2.89
CA THR A 120 3.95 1.18 3.95
C THR A 120 3.16 2.36 3.43
N GLY A 121 2.59 3.11 4.36
CA GLY A 121 1.89 4.34 4.09
C GLY A 121 1.29 4.94 5.36
N CYS A 122 0.78 6.16 5.24
CA CYS A 122 0.09 6.89 6.30
C CYS A 122 -1.35 7.17 5.89
N SER A 123 -2.30 7.13 6.84
CA SER A 123 -3.72 7.42 6.57
C SER A 123 -4.27 6.50 5.47
N MET A 124 -4.83 7.03 4.37
CA MET A 124 -5.28 6.25 3.21
C MET A 124 -4.17 5.35 2.65
N GLY A 125 -2.92 5.83 2.64
CA GLY A 125 -1.77 5.01 2.23
C GLY A 125 -1.54 3.79 3.12
N ALA A 126 -1.85 3.88 4.41
CA ALA A 126 -1.80 2.73 5.31
C ALA A 126 -2.92 1.73 5.00
N THR A 127 -4.11 2.22 4.67
CA THR A 127 -5.24 1.40 4.22
C THR A 127 -4.83 0.57 3.00
N HIS A 128 -4.22 1.22 1.99
CA HIS A 128 -3.72 0.55 0.81
C HIS A 128 -2.58 -0.43 1.13
N ALA A 129 -1.57 -0.01 1.90
CA ALA A 129 -0.42 -0.84 2.24
C ALA A 129 -0.82 -2.16 2.91
N VAL A 130 -1.74 -2.10 3.86
CA VAL A 130 -2.26 -3.27 4.56
C VAL A 130 -3.11 -4.13 3.63
N ASN A 131 -4.03 -3.53 2.85
CA ASN A 131 -4.87 -4.27 1.91
C ASN A 131 -4.04 -5.01 0.84
N PHE A 132 -3.05 -4.36 0.25
CA PHE A 132 -2.17 -4.99 -0.75
C PHE A 132 -1.39 -6.17 -0.18
N MET A 133 -0.84 -6.03 1.03
CA MET A 133 -0.14 -7.13 1.70
C MET A 133 -1.05 -8.32 1.99
N PHE A 134 -2.27 -8.07 2.50
CA PHE A 134 -3.21 -9.16 2.76
C PHE A 134 -3.75 -9.81 1.48
N ARG A 135 -3.93 -9.06 0.40
CA ARG A 135 -4.38 -9.60 -0.90
C ARG A 135 -3.28 -10.39 -1.63
N ARG A 136 -2.02 -10.03 -1.46
CA ARG A 136 -0.88 -10.64 -2.16
C ARG A 136 0.29 -10.92 -1.21
N PRO A 137 0.07 -11.80 -0.21
CA PRO A 137 1.13 -12.18 0.74
C PRO A 137 2.25 -13.02 0.09
N ASP A 138 2.11 -13.37 -1.17
CA ASP A 138 3.11 -14.00 -2.02
C ASP A 138 4.11 -12.99 -2.60
N ILE A 139 3.72 -11.74 -2.76
CA ILE A 139 4.55 -10.63 -3.24
C ILE A 139 5.02 -9.77 -2.07
N PHE A 140 4.09 -9.42 -1.18
CA PHE A 140 4.34 -8.51 -0.08
C PHE A 140 4.57 -9.32 1.20
N ASP A 141 5.81 -9.33 1.67
CA ASP A 141 6.25 -10.11 2.83
C ASP A 141 6.16 -9.34 4.16
N GLY A 142 5.51 -8.19 4.14
CA GLY A 142 5.19 -7.41 5.32
C GLY A 142 4.56 -6.07 5.00
N CYS A 143 4.02 -5.43 6.05
CA CYS A 143 3.50 -4.07 5.96
C CYS A 143 3.74 -3.28 7.24
N ILE A 144 3.85 -1.95 7.09
CA ILE A 144 3.85 -0.97 8.19
C ILE A 144 2.74 0.03 7.89
N GLY A 145 1.58 -0.13 8.53
CA GLY A 145 0.44 0.78 8.39
C GLY A 145 0.42 1.83 9.50
N LEU A 146 0.43 3.11 9.13
CA LEU A 146 0.45 4.23 10.05
C LEU A 146 -0.89 4.97 10.00
N SER A 147 -1.72 4.82 11.04
CA SER A 147 -3.03 5.48 11.18
C SER A 147 -3.96 5.22 9.98
N GLY A 148 -4.12 3.96 9.60
CA GLY A 148 -5.01 3.54 8.52
C GLY A 148 -6.43 3.24 8.98
N TYR A 149 -7.34 3.15 8.02
CA TYR A 149 -8.71 2.69 8.22
C TYR A 149 -8.95 1.43 7.37
N TYR A 150 -9.23 0.28 7.99
CA TYR A 150 -9.20 -1.03 7.34
C TYR A 150 -10.56 -1.62 7.04
N ASP A 151 -11.62 -0.83 7.24
CA ASP A 151 -12.98 -1.14 6.83
C ASP A 151 -13.36 -0.27 5.62
N SER A 152 -14.15 -0.81 4.70
CA SER A 152 -14.62 -0.07 3.51
C SER A 152 -15.80 0.85 3.80
N ASP A 153 -16.46 0.68 4.96
CA ASP A 153 -17.72 1.35 5.26
C ASP A 153 -17.58 2.87 5.36
N PHE A 154 -16.40 3.39 5.74
CA PHE A 154 -16.16 4.83 5.80
C PHE A 154 -16.16 5.53 4.43
N VAL A 155 -15.99 4.76 3.32
CA VAL A 155 -15.95 5.28 1.95
C VAL A 155 -17.15 4.84 1.13
N PHE A 156 -17.61 3.61 1.33
CA PHE A 156 -18.69 3.00 0.54
C PHE A 156 -20.00 2.90 1.32
N TYR A 157 -19.99 3.22 2.63
CA TYR A 157 -21.15 3.14 3.52
C TYR A 157 -21.74 1.72 3.53
N ASP A 158 -23.01 1.59 3.16
CA ASP A 158 -23.74 0.32 3.04
C ASP A 158 -23.52 -0.44 1.74
N TYR A 159 -22.78 0.13 0.79
CA TYR A 159 -22.48 -0.52 -0.48
C TYR A 159 -21.29 -1.48 -0.36
N CYS A 160 -21.52 -2.75 -0.68
CA CYS A 160 -20.49 -3.77 -0.67
C CYS A 160 -20.77 -4.81 -1.75
N ASP A 161 -20.12 -4.67 -2.89
CA ASP A 161 -20.06 -5.68 -3.93
C ASP A 161 -18.81 -6.56 -3.81
N ASP A 162 -18.58 -7.44 -4.78
CA ASP A 162 -17.42 -8.33 -4.84
C ASP A 162 -16.07 -7.59 -4.84
N LEU A 163 -16.01 -6.40 -5.48
CA LEU A 163 -14.78 -5.61 -5.53
C LEU A 163 -14.55 -4.85 -4.21
N VAL A 164 -15.61 -4.29 -3.61
CA VAL A 164 -15.49 -3.64 -2.29
C VAL A 164 -15.09 -4.69 -1.25
N TYR A 165 -15.71 -5.87 -1.26
CA TYR A 165 -15.35 -6.97 -0.34
C TYR A 165 -13.87 -7.33 -0.44
N LYS A 166 -13.33 -7.50 -1.66
CA LYS A 166 -11.90 -7.81 -1.90
C LYS A 166 -10.96 -6.72 -1.39
N ASN A 167 -11.43 -5.50 -1.20
CA ASN A 167 -10.65 -4.35 -0.76
C ASN A 167 -10.94 -3.93 0.68
N ALA A 168 -11.62 -4.77 1.46
CA ALA A 168 -11.96 -4.56 2.85
C ALA A 168 -11.34 -5.64 3.74
N PRO A 169 -10.08 -5.48 4.19
CA PRO A 169 -9.37 -6.51 4.96
C PRO A 169 -10.14 -7.07 6.14
N ILE A 170 -10.84 -6.22 6.88
CA ILE A 170 -11.65 -6.65 8.02
C ILE A 170 -12.72 -7.66 7.60
N LYS A 171 -13.36 -7.44 6.44
CA LYS A 171 -14.48 -8.29 5.98
C LYS A 171 -14.01 -9.65 5.49
N TYR A 172 -12.96 -9.70 4.65
CA TYR A 172 -12.53 -10.98 4.09
C TYR A 172 -11.66 -11.81 5.03
N ILE A 173 -10.94 -11.18 5.98
CA ILE A 173 -10.16 -11.93 6.98
C ILE A 173 -11.11 -12.59 8.00
N GLU A 174 -12.16 -11.89 8.43
CA GLU A 174 -13.16 -12.46 9.35
C GLU A 174 -13.81 -13.74 8.81
N GLY A 175 -14.03 -13.80 7.49
CA GLY A 175 -14.61 -14.98 6.83
C GLY A 175 -13.58 -16.02 6.35
N MET A 176 -12.29 -15.81 6.58
CA MET A 176 -11.24 -16.67 6.03
C MET A 176 -11.08 -17.95 6.86
N PRO A 177 -11.12 -19.14 6.23
CA PRO A 177 -10.85 -20.41 6.92
C PRO A 177 -9.43 -20.42 7.51
N TYR A 178 -9.26 -21.05 8.69
CA TYR A 178 -7.96 -21.15 9.37
C TYR A 178 -6.90 -21.94 8.57
N ASP A 179 -7.31 -22.82 7.66
CA ASP A 179 -6.47 -23.60 6.77
C ASP A 179 -6.27 -22.95 5.39
N HIS A 180 -6.74 -21.72 5.19
CA HIS A 180 -6.49 -21.00 3.96
C HIS A 180 -4.99 -20.78 3.74
N GLU A 181 -4.51 -20.97 2.50
CA GLU A 181 -3.07 -20.89 2.15
C GLU A 181 -2.41 -19.55 2.55
N PHE A 182 -3.16 -18.46 2.63
CA PHE A 182 -2.64 -17.15 3.02
C PHE A 182 -2.38 -17.04 4.52
N VAL A 183 -3.08 -17.79 5.36
CA VAL A 183 -2.89 -17.74 6.83
C VAL A 183 -1.46 -18.09 7.21
N ASP A 184 -0.87 -19.11 6.57
CA ASP A 184 0.54 -19.46 6.82
C ASP A 184 1.53 -18.40 6.33
N LYS A 185 1.18 -17.66 5.26
CA LYS A 185 1.96 -16.52 4.79
C LYS A 185 1.86 -15.35 5.76
N TYR A 186 0.66 -15.01 6.24
CA TYR A 186 0.46 -13.95 7.23
C TYR A 186 1.26 -14.20 8.51
N ARG A 187 1.30 -15.44 9.00
CA ARG A 187 2.08 -15.82 10.18
C ARG A 187 3.60 -15.63 10.01
N LYS A 188 4.10 -15.71 8.78
CA LYS A 188 5.51 -15.51 8.45
C LYS A 188 5.86 -14.07 8.14
N ASN A 189 4.88 -13.30 7.67
CA ASN A 189 5.04 -11.92 7.26
C ASN A 189 5.19 -10.97 8.47
N LYS A 190 5.82 -9.81 8.25
CA LYS A 190 5.99 -8.79 9.27
C LYS A 190 4.87 -7.76 9.15
N ILE A 191 3.90 -7.83 10.05
CA ILE A 191 2.73 -6.96 10.07
C ILE A 191 2.83 -6.03 11.26
N VAL A 192 2.98 -4.73 11.00
CA VAL A 192 3.02 -3.67 12.00
C VAL A 192 1.93 -2.66 11.68
N ILE A 193 1.00 -2.49 12.60
CA ILE A 193 -0.09 -1.52 12.47
C ILE A 193 -0.08 -0.65 13.72
N CYS A 194 0.05 0.66 13.52
CA CYS A 194 0.03 1.65 14.60
C CYS A 194 -0.89 2.81 14.27
N CYS A 195 -1.39 3.44 15.33
CA CYS A 195 -2.16 4.68 15.25
C CYS A 195 -1.45 5.77 16.03
N GLY A 196 -1.51 7.00 15.52
CA GLY A 196 -1.18 8.19 16.26
C GLY A 196 -2.16 8.43 17.41
N GLN A 197 -1.85 9.42 18.25
CA GLN A 197 -2.69 9.85 19.35
C GLN A 197 -2.73 11.38 19.41
N GLY A 198 -3.89 11.93 19.70
CA GLY A 198 -4.03 13.35 20.00
C GLY A 198 -4.69 14.23 18.94
N ALA A 199 -5.22 13.64 17.87
CA ALA A 199 -6.05 14.35 16.89
C ALA A 199 -7.41 13.65 16.71
N TRP A 200 -7.65 13.06 15.57
CA TRP A 200 -8.93 12.44 15.17
C TRP A 200 -8.78 10.95 14.83
N GLU A 201 -7.89 10.27 15.55
CA GLU A 201 -7.53 8.88 15.28
C GLU A 201 -8.47 7.85 15.92
N ASP A 202 -9.51 8.25 16.67
CA ASP A 202 -10.41 7.31 17.39
C ASP A 202 -11.01 6.26 16.44
N GLU A 203 -11.46 6.66 15.25
CA GLU A 203 -12.01 5.74 14.26
C GLU A 203 -10.94 4.79 13.69
N MET A 204 -9.72 5.27 13.53
CA MET A 204 -8.58 4.48 13.05
C MET A 204 -8.14 3.49 14.14
N ILE A 205 -8.17 3.89 15.41
CA ILE A 205 -7.91 3.01 16.55
C ILE A 205 -8.97 1.91 16.62
N TYR A 206 -10.24 2.27 16.45
CA TYR A 206 -11.34 1.29 16.40
C TYR A 206 -11.16 0.30 15.27
N SER A 207 -10.89 0.77 14.05
CA SER A 207 -10.65 -0.05 12.86
C SER A 207 -9.44 -0.98 13.02
N THR A 208 -8.35 -0.46 13.60
CA THR A 208 -7.14 -1.24 13.91
C THR A 208 -7.43 -2.34 14.92
N ASN A 209 -8.17 -2.04 15.96
CA ASN A 209 -8.56 -3.02 16.98
C ASN A 209 -9.52 -4.09 16.43
N LYS A 210 -10.40 -3.72 15.50
CA LYS A 210 -11.27 -4.67 14.80
C LYS A 210 -10.46 -5.62 13.91
N LEU A 211 -9.53 -5.10 13.14
CA LEU A 211 -8.64 -5.92 12.31
C LEU A 211 -7.76 -6.87 13.16
N LYS A 212 -7.29 -6.43 14.32
CA LYS A 212 -6.46 -7.24 15.24
C LYS A 212 -7.19 -8.44 15.84
N LYS A 213 -8.53 -8.39 15.93
CA LYS A 213 -9.34 -9.47 16.51
C LYS A 213 -9.56 -10.63 15.54
N ASN A 214 -9.46 -10.37 14.24
CA ASN A 214 -9.59 -11.33 13.17
C ASN A 214 -8.23 -12.00 12.89
#